data_231ba516e8127eed05cc0113395661aa
#
_entry.id   231ba516e8127eed05cc0113395661aa
#
_cell.length_a   1.000
_cell.length_b   1.000
_cell.length_c   1.000
_cell.angle_alpha   90.00
_cell.angle_beta   90.00
_cell.angle_gamma   90.00
#
_symmetry.space_group_name_H-M   'P 1'
#
loop_
_entity.id
_entity.type
_entity.pdbx_description
1 polymer ?
#
loop_
_entity_poly.entity_id
_entity_poly.type
_entity_poly.pdbx_seq_one_letter_code
_entity_poly.pdbx_strand_id
1 'polypeptide(L)'
;MPIFRRAVATLIAALTIVGATAPLATAATPEHRAQKRQSYVALGDSYAAGLGAGTPKDACGRSSYGYPSLIAKVGRLDLTLAACSGATMADVFSSQLASVTPDADYVTVQVGGNDVGFAPVLLLCAQPDNDATCAAGVAQGRAYLEGDFAANATALFGAVRAQAPQAKLIVVGYPRLFNGKDCSPLVEFSAAEQSLINGTVAELNDQLAAAARRVGAKFANPASAFSGHAWCSRLPWVNGPVEPVVASFHPNVLGQLLGYTPVVGRYFLR
;
A
#
# COMPACT_ATOMS: atom_id res chain seq x y z
N MET A 1 -21.89 -110.80 39.35
CA MET A 1 -21.00 -109.75 38.80
C MET A 1 -21.87 -108.61 38.37
N PRO A 2 -21.83 -107.42 39.00
CA PRO A 2 -22.69 -106.31 38.70
C PRO A 2 -22.06 -105.37 37.73
N ILE A 3 -22.87 -104.87 36.77
CA ILE A 3 -22.58 -103.90 35.72
C ILE A 3 -22.94 -102.48 36.23
N PHE A 4 -21.97 -101.64 36.42
CA PHE A 4 -22.17 -100.26 36.77
C PHE A 4 -22.56 -99.42 35.53
N ARG A 5 -23.79 -98.82 35.58
CA ARG A 5 -24.18 -97.80 34.64
C ARG A 5 -23.78 -96.41 35.14
N ARG A 6 -22.95 -95.74 34.38
CA ARG A 6 -22.64 -94.36 34.64
C ARG A 6 -23.59 -93.48 33.89
N ALA A 7 -24.31 -92.62 34.62
CA ALA A 7 -25.14 -91.59 34.07
C ALA A 7 -24.25 -90.37 33.71
N VAL A 8 -24.38 -89.92 32.49
CA VAL A 8 -23.74 -88.70 32.02
C VAL A 8 -24.78 -87.56 32.15
N ALA A 9 -24.48 -86.62 33.05
CA ALA A 9 -25.29 -85.38 33.18
C ALA A 9 -24.75 -84.31 32.22
N THR A 10 -25.57 -83.91 31.26
CA THR A 10 -25.25 -82.85 30.29
C THR A 10 -25.63 -81.50 30.92
N LEU A 11 -24.64 -80.67 31.24
CA LEU A 11 -24.84 -79.27 31.63
C LEU A 11 -25.02 -78.43 30.38
N ILE A 12 -26.13 -77.80 30.17
CA ILE A 12 -26.39 -76.79 29.16
C ILE A 12 -26.09 -75.44 29.82
N ALA A 13 -24.94 -74.84 29.44
CA ALA A 13 -24.61 -73.46 29.83
C ALA A 13 -25.29 -72.48 28.89
N ALA A 14 -26.31 -71.77 29.40
CA ALA A 14 -26.91 -70.64 28.66
C ALA A 14 -25.99 -69.43 28.65
N LEU A 15 -25.47 -69.10 27.49
CA LEU A 15 -24.62 -67.91 27.26
C LEU A 15 -25.54 -66.68 27.00
N THR A 16 -25.73 -65.84 27.97
CA THR A 16 -26.45 -64.55 27.83
C THR A 16 -25.48 -63.55 27.23
N ILE A 17 -25.67 -63.21 25.96
CA ILE A 17 -24.97 -62.10 25.28
C ILE A 17 -25.60 -60.79 25.72
N VAL A 18 -24.97 -60.07 26.64
CA VAL A 18 -25.30 -58.67 26.97
C VAL A 18 -24.72 -57.80 25.85
N GLY A 19 -25.61 -57.39 24.94
CA GLY A 19 -25.26 -56.45 23.88
C GLY A 19 -24.97 -55.03 24.46
N ALA A 20 -23.69 -54.67 24.60
CA ALA A 20 -23.28 -53.32 24.92
C ALA A 20 -23.49 -52.45 23.66
N THR A 21 -24.59 -51.68 23.59
CA THR A 21 -24.74 -50.59 22.59
C THR A 21 -23.84 -49.44 22.98
N ALA A 22 -22.63 -49.37 22.40
CA ALA A 22 -21.79 -48.17 22.49
C ALA A 22 -22.48 -47.04 21.69
N PRO A 23 -22.63 -45.82 22.27
CA PRO A 23 -23.13 -44.69 21.52
C PRO A 23 -22.14 -44.36 20.40
N LEU A 24 -22.62 -44.32 19.16
CA LEU A 24 -21.88 -43.80 18.02
C LEU A 24 -21.49 -42.34 18.36
N ALA A 25 -20.25 -42.11 18.70
CA ALA A 25 -19.70 -40.77 18.78
C ALA A 25 -19.77 -40.15 17.37
N THR A 26 -20.72 -39.25 17.18
CA THR A 26 -20.76 -38.38 15.99
C THR A 26 -19.47 -37.60 15.99
N ALA A 27 -18.56 -37.99 15.10
CA ALA A 27 -17.34 -37.20 14.81
C ALA A 27 -17.82 -35.81 14.37
N ALA A 28 -17.64 -34.82 15.24
CA ALA A 28 -17.84 -33.42 14.88
C ALA A 28 -16.96 -33.14 13.67
N THR A 29 -17.57 -32.86 12.53
CA THR A 29 -16.83 -32.34 11.37
C THR A 29 -16.05 -31.12 11.83
N PRO A 30 -14.72 -31.04 11.58
CA PRO A 30 -13.95 -29.84 11.92
C PRO A 30 -14.60 -28.68 11.16
N GLU A 31 -15.24 -27.76 11.90
CA GLU A 31 -15.64 -26.49 11.34
C GLU A 31 -14.37 -25.87 10.76
N HIS A 32 -14.31 -25.77 9.44
CA HIS A 32 -13.30 -25.00 8.73
C HIS A 32 -13.55 -23.54 9.14
N ARG A 33 -12.95 -23.14 10.26
CA ARG A 33 -12.91 -21.74 10.68
C ARG A 33 -12.23 -21.01 9.55
N ALA A 34 -13.01 -20.33 8.71
CA ALA A 34 -12.49 -19.51 7.64
C ALA A 34 -11.45 -18.58 8.27
N GLN A 35 -10.19 -18.73 7.88
CA GLN A 35 -9.10 -17.95 8.44
C GLN A 35 -9.38 -16.48 8.13
N LYS A 36 -9.60 -15.65 9.17
CA LYS A 36 -9.87 -14.22 9.02
C LYS A 36 -8.75 -13.63 8.15
N ARG A 37 -9.12 -12.96 7.06
CA ARG A 37 -8.15 -12.27 6.22
C ARG A 37 -7.52 -11.15 7.03
N GLN A 38 -6.24 -10.89 6.78
CA GLN A 38 -5.57 -9.77 7.39
C GLN A 38 -6.10 -8.46 6.79
N SER A 39 -6.31 -7.48 7.65
CA SER A 39 -6.78 -6.15 7.28
C SER A 39 -5.64 -5.28 6.76
N TYR A 40 -5.93 -4.50 5.74
CA TYR A 40 -4.99 -3.54 5.16
C TYR A 40 -5.69 -2.20 4.92
N VAL A 41 -5.18 -1.13 5.52
CA VAL A 41 -5.67 0.24 5.31
C VAL A 41 -4.62 1.02 4.52
N ALA A 42 -5.02 1.63 3.41
CA ALA A 42 -4.15 2.46 2.58
C ALA A 42 -4.62 3.91 2.60
N LEU A 43 -3.81 4.77 3.19
CA LEU A 43 -4.02 6.21 3.30
C LEU A 43 -3.10 6.94 2.33
N GLY A 44 -3.50 8.14 1.93
CA GLY A 44 -2.62 9.03 1.19
C GLY A 44 -3.30 9.80 0.07
N ASP A 45 -2.48 10.16 -0.91
CA ASP A 45 -2.84 11.00 -2.04
C ASP A 45 -3.11 10.20 -3.34
N SER A 46 -2.96 10.86 -4.49
CA SER A 46 -3.20 10.29 -5.82
C SER A 46 -2.29 9.11 -6.15
N TYR A 47 -1.06 9.08 -5.64
CA TYR A 47 -0.13 7.97 -5.89
C TYR A 47 -0.59 6.69 -5.18
N ALA A 48 -1.06 6.81 -3.93
CA ALA A 48 -1.67 5.70 -3.19
C ALA A 48 -3.03 5.30 -3.76
N ALA A 49 -3.85 6.27 -4.21
CA ALA A 49 -5.11 6.01 -4.89
C ALA A 49 -4.91 5.22 -6.19
N GLY A 50 -3.76 5.39 -6.86
CA GLY A 50 -3.43 4.75 -8.14
C GLY A 50 -3.91 5.56 -9.34
N LEU A 51 -4.04 6.89 -9.20
CA LEU A 51 -4.33 7.79 -10.31
C LEU A 51 -3.27 7.61 -11.40
N GLY A 52 -3.67 7.67 -12.66
CA GLY A 52 -2.79 7.43 -13.81
C GLY A 52 -2.64 5.96 -14.19
N ALA A 53 -3.11 5.01 -13.37
CA ALA A 53 -3.05 3.57 -13.63
C ALA A 53 -4.44 3.01 -13.97
N GLY A 54 -4.82 3.09 -15.25
CA GLY A 54 -6.12 2.66 -15.75
C GLY A 54 -7.26 3.63 -15.40
N THR A 55 -8.50 3.18 -15.58
CA THR A 55 -9.69 4.01 -15.35
C THR A 55 -9.96 4.17 -13.85
N PRO A 56 -10.10 5.40 -13.35
CA PRO A 56 -10.50 5.66 -11.97
C PRO A 56 -11.89 5.11 -11.68
N LYS A 57 -12.12 4.64 -10.45
CA LYS A 57 -13.41 4.12 -9.99
C LYS A 57 -14.32 5.20 -9.38
N ASP A 58 -13.73 6.29 -8.93
CA ASP A 58 -14.42 7.37 -8.21
C ASP A 58 -13.68 8.70 -8.33
N ALA A 59 -14.26 9.73 -7.72
CA ALA A 59 -13.70 11.09 -7.71
C ALA A 59 -12.35 11.22 -6.97
N CYS A 60 -12.01 10.27 -6.10
CA CYS A 60 -10.70 10.19 -5.45
C CYS A 60 -9.60 9.64 -6.37
N GLY A 61 -9.91 9.24 -7.60
CA GLY A 61 -8.95 8.69 -8.53
C GLY A 61 -8.49 7.27 -8.19
N ARG A 62 -9.25 6.53 -7.36
CA ARG A 62 -8.89 5.18 -6.93
C ARG A 62 -8.93 4.19 -8.08
N SER A 63 -7.90 3.35 -8.18
CA SER A 63 -7.74 2.38 -9.26
C SER A 63 -7.54 0.96 -8.74
N SER A 64 -8.05 -0.02 -9.50
CA SER A 64 -7.73 -1.44 -9.26
C SER A 64 -6.27 -1.78 -9.54
N TYR A 65 -5.57 -0.92 -10.26
CA TYR A 65 -4.17 -1.06 -10.62
C TYR A 65 -3.24 -0.26 -9.70
N GLY A 66 -3.76 0.49 -8.72
CA GLY A 66 -2.96 1.09 -7.66
C GLY A 66 -2.27 0.00 -6.82
N TYR A 67 -1.02 0.26 -6.37
CA TYR A 67 -0.25 -0.74 -5.59
C TYR A 67 -1.01 -1.28 -4.36
N PRO A 68 -1.85 -0.49 -3.64
CA PRO A 68 -2.60 -1.05 -2.53
C PRO A 68 -3.57 -2.14 -2.97
N SER A 69 -4.30 -1.90 -4.09
CA SER A 69 -5.22 -2.87 -4.67
C SER A 69 -4.51 -4.12 -5.17
N LEU A 70 -3.33 -3.97 -5.79
CA LEU A 70 -2.52 -5.08 -6.29
C LEU A 70 -1.97 -5.94 -5.15
N ILE A 71 -1.41 -5.32 -4.10
CA ILE A 71 -0.90 -6.01 -2.91
C ILE A 71 -2.04 -6.76 -2.21
N ALA A 72 -3.18 -6.11 -2.01
CA ALA A 72 -4.32 -6.73 -1.37
C ALA A 72 -4.84 -7.95 -2.14
N LYS A 73 -4.90 -7.86 -3.46
CA LYS A 73 -5.30 -8.97 -4.34
C LYS A 73 -4.35 -10.16 -4.22
N VAL A 74 -3.04 -9.94 -4.30
CA VAL A 74 -2.03 -11.00 -4.21
C VAL A 74 -1.97 -11.60 -2.80
N GLY A 75 -1.99 -10.74 -1.78
CA GLY A 75 -1.96 -11.14 -0.35
C GLY A 75 -3.29 -11.66 0.18
N ARG A 76 -4.38 -11.60 -0.60
CA ARG A 76 -5.75 -11.91 -0.15
C ARG A 76 -6.13 -11.14 1.12
N LEU A 77 -5.80 -9.84 1.14
CA LEU A 77 -6.04 -8.96 2.27
C LEU A 77 -7.42 -8.28 2.13
N ASP A 78 -8.02 -7.91 3.25
CA ASP A 78 -9.21 -7.06 3.29
C ASP A 78 -8.76 -5.60 3.26
N LEU A 79 -8.89 -4.97 2.07
CA LEU A 79 -8.39 -3.61 1.80
C LEU A 79 -9.45 -2.56 2.09
N THR A 80 -9.10 -1.59 2.93
CA THR A 80 -9.75 -0.28 3.03
C THR A 80 -8.86 0.75 2.33
N LEU A 81 -9.22 1.15 1.09
CA LEU A 81 -8.50 2.16 0.32
C LEU A 81 -9.11 3.53 0.60
N ALA A 82 -8.55 4.28 1.55
CA ALA A 82 -9.00 5.60 1.94
C ALA A 82 -8.29 6.74 1.19
N ALA A 83 -7.16 6.45 0.53
CA ALA A 83 -6.40 7.42 -0.23
C ALA A 83 -7.27 8.19 -1.24
N CYS A 84 -7.01 9.50 -1.41
CA CYS A 84 -7.76 10.37 -2.29
C CYS A 84 -6.83 11.36 -2.99
N SER A 85 -6.99 11.53 -4.30
CA SER A 85 -6.20 12.46 -5.10
C SER A 85 -6.28 13.88 -4.55
N GLY A 86 -5.14 14.56 -4.51
CA GLY A 86 -5.03 15.93 -3.99
C GLY A 86 -4.86 16.02 -2.47
N ALA A 87 -5.00 14.92 -1.73
CA ALA A 87 -4.91 14.95 -0.27
C ALA A 87 -3.54 15.42 0.23
N THR A 88 -3.57 16.36 1.17
CA THR A 88 -2.44 16.79 2.01
C THR A 88 -2.37 15.97 3.29
N MET A 89 -1.32 16.16 4.09
CA MET A 89 -1.23 15.54 5.44
C MET A 89 -2.42 15.94 6.33
N ALA A 90 -2.89 17.19 6.22
CA ALA A 90 -4.05 17.68 6.95
C ALA A 90 -5.33 16.95 6.51
N ASP A 91 -5.51 16.69 5.21
CA ASP A 91 -6.64 15.92 4.70
C ASP A 91 -6.60 14.46 5.13
N VAL A 92 -5.42 13.84 5.10
CA VAL A 92 -5.26 12.47 5.62
C VAL A 92 -5.62 12.40 7.10
N PHE A 93 -5.15 13.36 7.89
CA PHE A 93 -5.45 13.42 9.32
C PHE A 93 -6.94 13.61 9.61
N SER A 94 -7.59 14.57 8.94
CA SER A 94 -8.99 14.94 9.20
C SER A 94 -10.00 13.98 8.60
N SER A 95 -9.69 13.37 7.44
CA SER A 95 -10.70 12.66 6.64
C SER A 95 -10.42 11.17 6.47
N GLN A 96 -9.13 10.74 6.48
CA GLN A 96 -8.76 9.36 6.19
C GLN A 96 -8.38 8.57 7.45
N LEU A 97 -7.85 9.23 8.48
CA LEU A 97 -7.37 8.58 9.70
C LEU A 97 -8.47 7.73 10.37
N ALA A 98 -9.72 8.16 10.33
CA ALA A 98 -10.87 7.41 10.86
C ALA A 98 -11.07 6.01 10.23
N SER A 99 -10.46 5.76 9.06
CA SER A 99 -10.47 4.44 8.40
C SER A 99 -9.51 3.44 9.04
N VAL A 100 -8.59 3.89 9.88
CA VAL A 100 -7.64 3.03 10.61
C VAL A 100 -8.33 2.48 11.83
N THR A 101 -8.44 1.16 11.93
CA THR A 101 -9.01 0.50 13.12
C THR A 101 -7.90 0.00 14.05
N PRO A 102 -8.15 -0.12 15.37
CA PRO A 102 -7.13 -0.57 16.32
C PRO A 102 -6.59 -1.97 16.04
N ASP A 103 -7.35 -2.80 15.34
CA ASP A 103 -7.02 -4.18 14.96
C ASP A 103 -6.47 -4.29 13.52
N ALA A 104 -6.11 -3.16 12.88
CA ALA A 104 -5.49 -3.18 11.57
C ALA A 104 -4.15 -3.94 11.60
N ASP A 105 -3.96 -4.88 10.65
CA ASP A 105 -2.71 -5.63 10.53
C ASP A 105 -1.64 -4.82 9.77
N TYR A 106 -2.06 -4.11 8.72
CA TYR A 106 -1.18 -3.30 7.87
C TYR A 106 -1.77 -1.92 7.61
N VAL A 107 -0.92 -0.90 7.68
CA VAL A 107 -1.28 0.45 7.25
C VAL A 107 -0.17 1.00 6.36
N THR A 108 -0.52 1.47 5.16
CA THR A 108 0.38 2.29 4.33
C THR A 108 -0.07 3.73 4.33
N VAL A 109 0.91 4.65 4.36
CA VAL A 109 0.67 6.10 4.23
C VAL A 109 1.59 6.65 3.16
N GLN A 110 1.03 7.25 2.11
CA GLN A 110 1.79 7.94 1.05
C GLN A 110 1.19 9.32 0.84
N VAL A 111 1.85 10.34 1.39
CA VAL A 111 1.38 11.72 1.37
C VAL A 111 2.56 12.68 1.53
N GLY A 112 2.38 13.93 1.12
CA GLY A 112 3.39 14.99 1.24
C GLY A 112 3.70 15.68 -0.07
N GLY A 113 3.42 15.04 -1.22
CA GLY A 113 3.60 15.66 -2.53
C GLY A 113 2.74 16.91 -2.73
N ASN A 114 1.49 16.88 -2.28
CA ASN A 114 0.60 18.05 -2.35
C ASN A 114 0.97 19.13 -1.35
N ASP A 115 1.49 18.74 -0.18
CA ASP A 115 1.96 19.68 0.85
C ASP A 115 3.14 20.54 0.36
N VAL A 116 4.02 19.99 -0.49
CA VAL A 116 5.12 20.73 -1.12
C VAL A 116 4.71 21.40 -2.44
N GLY A 117 3.43 21.38 -2.78
CA GLY A 117 2.91 22.06 -3.98
C GLY A 117 3.32 21.41 -5.29
N PHE A 118 3.49 20.08 -5.33
CA PHE A 118 4.09 19.37 -6.45
C PHE A 118 3.32 19.54 -7.77
N ALA A 119 1.97 19.41 -7.74
CA ALA A 119 1.14 19.53 -8.95
C ALA A 119 1.20 20.94 -9.58
N PRO A 120 0.99 22.06 -8.84
CA PRO A 120 1.16 23.39 -9.42
C PRO A 120 2.60 23.67 -9.89
N VAL A 121 3.61 23.16 -9.21
CA VAL A 121 5.02 23.30 -9.64
C VAL A 121 5.24 22.61 -10.99
N LEU A 122 4.74 21.40 -11.20
CA LEU A 122 4.85 20.73 -12.49
C LEU A 122 4.18 21.51 -13.63
N LEU A 123 3.03 22.13 -13.36
CA LEU A 123 2.34 22.99 -14.35
C LEU A 123 3.14 24.25 -14.67
N LEU A 124 3.78 24.87 -13.68
CA LEU A 124 4.65 26.01 -13.88
C LEU A 124 5.88 25.63 -14.71
N CYS A 125 6.56 24.56 -14.35
CA CYS A 125 7.78 24.09 -15.00
C CYS A 125 7.53 23.51 -16.42
N ALA A 126 6.29 23.17 -16.76
CA ALA A 126 5.93 22.64 -18.07
C ALA A 126 5.78 23.71 -19.16
N GLN A 127 5.97 24.98 -18.83
CA GLN A 127 5.86 26.09 -19.77
C GLN A 127 7.23 26.38 -20.41
N PRO A 128 7.29 26.73 -21.70
CA PRO A 128 8.54 27.09 -22.36
C PRO A 128 9.16 28.35 -21.73
N ASP A 129 10.47 28.44 -21.77
CA ASP A 129 11.27 29.60 -21.32
C ASP A 129 10.97 30.04 -19.87
N ASN A 130 10.73 29.07 -18.95
CA ASN A 130 10.18 29.36 -17.63
C ASN A 130 11.09 28.93 -16.44
N ASP A 131 12.37 28.68 -16.69
CA ASP A 131 13.34 28.19 -15.66
C ASP A 131 13.27 28.98 -14.34
N ALA A 132 13.20 30.32 -14.42
CA ALA A 132 13.20 31.18 -13.22
C ALA A 132 11.90 31.00 -12.40
N THR A 133 10.74 30.92 -13.07
CA THR A 133 9.43 30.74 -12.40
C THR A 133 9.33 29.32 -11.84
N CYS A 134 9.80 28.33 -12.59
CA CYS A 134 9.91 26.93 -12.12
C CYS A 134 10.78 26.88 -10.85
N ALA A 135 11.98 27.44 -10.88
CA ALA A 135 12.87 27.47 -9.74
C ALA A 135 12.24 28.16 -8.51
N ALA A 136 11.51 29.27 -8.71
CA ALA A 136 10.81 29.95 -7.63
C ALA A 136 9.68 29.08 -7.01
N GLY A 137 8.90 28.40 -7.84
CA GLY A 137 7.88 27.46 -7.38
C GLY A 137 8.46 26.30 -6.59
N VAL A 138 9.54 25.69 -7.08
CA VAL A 138 10.26 24.61 -6.37
C VAL A 138 10.82 25.11 -5.04
N ALA A 139 11.39 26.34 -4.99
CA ALA A 139 11.94 26.93 -3.78
C ALA A 139 10.89 27.07 -2.67
N GLN A 140 9.63 27.38 -3.00
CA GLN A 140 8.54 27.42 -2.01
C GLN A 140 8.27 26.04 -1.40
N GLY A 141 8.21 25.00 -2.22
CA GLY A 141 8.05 23.62 -1.73
C GLY A 141 9.21 23.18 -0.84
N ARG A 142 10.45 23.53 -1.21
CA ARG A 142 11.65 23.25 -0.39
C ARG A 142 11.64 24.00 0.93
N ALA A 143 11.22 25.27 0.94
CA ALA A 143 11.08 26.03 2.19
C ALA A 143 10.11 25.34 3.18
N TYR A 144 9.03 24.73 2.68
CA TYR A 144 8.15 23.93 3.52
C TYR A 144 8.82 22.64 4.01
N LEU A 145 9.62 21.95 3.15
CA LEU A 145 10.39 20.76 3.55
C LEU A 145 11.41 21.08 4.67
N GLU A 146 12.06 22.23 4.59
CA GLU A 146 13.04 22.70 5.57
C GLU A 146 12.37 23.20 6.88
N GLY A 147 11.10 23.63 6.81
CA GLY A 147 10.32 24.15 7.92
C GLY A 147 9.46 23.09 8.62
N ASP A 148 8.14 23.17 8.38
CA ASP A 148 7.13 22.45 9.18
C ASP A 148 6.91 20.99 8.74
N PHE A 149 7.42 20.57 7.58
CA PHE A 149 7.14 19.25 7.01
C PHE A 149 7.45 18.10 7.97
N ALA A 150 8.65 18.11 8.57
CA ALA A 150 9.09 17.04 9.45
C ALA A 150 8.22 16.89 10.71
N ALA A 151 7.74 18.02 11.26
CA ALA A 151 6.83 18.04 12.39
C ALA A 151 5.46 17.47 12.01
N ASN A 152 4.88 17.97 10.91
CA ASN A 152 3.57 17.56 10.42
C ASN A 152 3.54 16.07 10.03
N ALA A 153 4.57 15.59 9.30
CA ALA A 153 4.69 14.18 8.94
C ALA A 153 4.83 13.28 10.19
N THR A 154 5.64 13.70 11.17
CA THR A 154 5.81 12.94 12.42
C THR A 154 4.51 12.89 13.21
N ALA A 155 3.77 14.00 13.30
CA ALA A 155 2.48 14.07 13.99
C ALA A 155 1.43 13.14 13.32
N LEU A 156 1.30 13.19 12.00
CA LEU A 156 0.37 12.31 11.25
C LEU A 156 0.73 10.83 11.46
N PHE A 157 2.00 10.45 11.24
CA PHE A 157 2.40 9.05 11.37
C PHE A 157 2.31 8.57 12.82
N GLY A 158 2.55 9.46 13.79
CA GLY A 158 2.32 9.21 15.22
C GLY A 158 0.86 8.95 15.55
N ALA A 159 -0.07 9.71 14.95
CA ALA A 159 -1.50 9.51 15.12
C ALA A 159 -1.96 8.15 14.53
N VAL A 160 -1.47 7.78 13.34
CA VAL A 160 -1.73 6.46 12.76
C VAL A 160 -1.20 5.34 13.65
N ARG A 161 0.03 5.49 14.18
CA ARG A 161 0.63 4.53 15.11
C ARG A 161 -0.17 4.41 16.41
N ALA A 162 -0.65 5.53 16.95
CA ALA A 162 -1.46 5.55 18.17
C ALA A 162 -2.81 4.85 17.96
N GLN A 163 -3.42 5.01 16.79
CA GLN A 163 -4.71 4.40 16.47
C GLN A 163 -4.60 2.90 16.19
N ALA A 164 -3.53 2.43 15.56
CA ALA A 164 -3.25 1.02 15.28
C ALA A 164 -1.86 0.62 15.80
N PRO A 165 -1.67 0.46 17.12
CA PRO A 165 -0.35 0.28 17.73
C PRO A 165 0.34 -1.03 17.32
N GLN A 166 -0.42 -2.06 16.94
CA GLN A 166 0.11 -3.35 16.52
C GLN A 166 0.27 -3.47 14.99
N ALA A 167 -0.26 -2.51 14.23
CA ALA A 167 -0.16 -2.54 12.78
C ALA A 167 1.29 -2.46 12.29
N LYS A 168 1.59 -3.18 11.22
CA LYS A 168 2.80 -2.91 10.45
C LYS A 168 2.58 -1.63 9.64
N LEU A 169 3.08 -0.51 10.16
CA LEU A 169 3.00 0.80 9.52
C LEU A 169 4.14 0.97 8.51
N ILE A 170 3.79 1.30 7.27
CA ILE A 170 4.70 1.52 6.16
C ILE A 170 4.43 2.91 5.58
N VAL A 171 5.39 3.80 5.65
CA VAL A 171 5.39 5.08 4.92
C VAL A 171 5.97 4.82 3.54
N VAL A 172 5.32 5.35 2.50
CA VAL A 172 5.71 5.12 1.10
C VAL A 172 6.16 6.44 0.49
N GLY A 173 7.31 6.42 -0.17
CA GLY A 173 7.87 7.58 -0.84
C GLY A 173 7.40 7.73 -2.29
N TYR A 174 8.04 8.66 -3.00
CA TYR A 174 7.74 9.01 -4.40
C TYR A 174 8.86 8.57 -5.34
N PRO A 175 8.55 8.30 -6.61
CA PRO A 175 9.51 7.83 -7.57
C PRO A 175 10.31 9.00 -8.17
N ARG A 176 11.40 8.69 -8.84
CA ARG A 176 12.03 9.63 -9.76
C ARG A 176 11.13 9.84 -10.97
N LEU A 177 10.85 11.10 -11.36
CA LEU A 177 9.92 11.44 -12.44
C LEU A 177 10.60 11.63 -13.78
N PHE A 178 11.80 12.22 -13.80
CA PHE A 178 12.49 12.65 -15.02
C PHE A 178 13.83 11.93 -15.17
N ASN A 179 14.24 11.71 -16.42
CA ASN A 179 15.51 11.05 -16.77
C ASN A 179 16.57 11.99 -17.37
N GLY A 180 16.33 13.30 -17.37
CA GLY A 180 17.21 14.31 -17.93
C GLY A 180 16.99 14.57 -19.44
N LYS A 181 15.95 13.97 -20.05
CA LYS A 181 15.61 14.16 -21.46
C LYS A 181 14.24 14.79 -21.58
N ASP A 182 14.07 15.65 -22.57
CA ASP A 182 12.76 16.08 -23.03
C ASP A 182 12.38 15.25 -24.27
N CYS A 183 11.13 14.82 -24.33
CA CYS A 183 10.60 13.96 -25.38
C CYS A 183 9.17 14.32 -25.81
N SER A 184 8.64 15.42 -25.32
CA SER A 184 7.27 15.80 -25.60
C SER A 184 7.19 17.09 -26.42
N PRO A 185 6.36 17.14 -27.47
CA PRO A 185 6.06 18.37 -28.16
C PRO A 185 4.98 19.20 -27.44
N LEU A 186 4.39 18.70 -26.34
CA LEU A 186 3.27 19.33 -25.64
C LEU A 186 3.70 20.14 -24.42
N VAL A 187 4.83 19.81 -23.83
CA VAL A 187 5.38 20.45 -22.64
C VAL A 187 6.90 20.45 -22.75
N GLU A 188 7.54 21.45 -22.20
CA GLU A 188 8.98 21.58 -22.17
C GLU A 188 9.48 21.54 -20.72
N PHE A 189 10.48 20.70 -20.46
CA PHE A 189 11.19 20.69 -19.19
C PHE A 189 12.68 20.72 -19.48
N SER A 190 13.36 21.81 -19.15
CA SER A 190 14.81 21.89 -19.26
C SER A 190 15.49 20.82 -18.38
N ALA A 191 16.72 20.48 -18.71
CA ALA A 191 17.51 19.55 -17.87
C ALA A 191 17.70 20.08 -16.45
N ALA A 192 17.76 21.41 -16.28
CA ALA A 192 17.88 22.07 -14.98
C ALA A 192 16.60 21.88 -14.16
N GLU A 193 15.43 22.13 -14.74
CA GLU A 193 14.12 21.93 -14.10
C GLU A 193 13.90 20.49 -13.70
N GLN A 194 14.18 19.53 -14.61
CA GLN A 194 14.10 18.11 -14.30
C GLN A 194 14.99 17.70 -13.12
N SER A 195 16.20 18.23 -13.09
CA SER A 195 17.14 17.99 -11.98
C SER A 195 16.65 18.59 -10.67
N LEU A 196 16.11 19.80 -10.71
CA LEU A 196 15.58 20.51 -9.55
C LEU A 196 14.36 19.78 -8.96
N ILE A 197 13.42 19.36 -9.81
CA ILE A 197 12.23 18.60 -9.39
C ILE A 197 12.62 17.24 -8.79
N ASN A 198 13.49 16.47 -9.47
CA ASN A 198 13.97 15.20 -8.95
C ASN A 198 14.72 15.34 -7.63
N GLY A 199 15.50 16.43 -7.44
CA GLY A 199 16.18 16.75 -6.20
C GLY A 199 15.19 16.98 -5.05
N THR A 200 14.13 17.75 -5.31
CA THR A 200 13.07 18.00 -4.31
C THR A 200 12.33 16.72 -3.94
N VAL A 201 12.06 15.81 -4.92
CA VAL A 201 11.49 14.49 -4.61
C VAL A 201 12.42 13.66 -3.72
N ALA A 202 13.73 13.72 -3.94
CA ALA A 202 14.68 13.02 -3.09
C ALA A 202 14.68 13.57 -1.65
N GLU A 203 14.68 14.90 -1.48
CA GLU A 203 14.57 15.57 -0.18
C GLU A 203 13.26 15.22 0.54
N LEU A 204 12.13 15.21 -0.18
CA LEU A 204 10.82 14.76 0.34
C LEU A 204 10.91 13.32 0.87
N ASN A 205 11.51 12.41 0.09
CA ASN A 205 11.70 11.03 0.51
C ASN A 205 12.56 10.90 1.76
N ASP A 206 13.62 11.70 1.89
CA ASP A 206 14.49 11.71 3.06
C ASP A 206 13.76 12.19 4.31
N GLN A 207 12.94 13.24 4.20
CA GLN A 207 12.09 13.73 5.28
C GLN A 207 11.03 12.72 5.71
N LEU A 208 10.35 12.07 4.74
CA LEU A 208 9.40 11.00 5.01
C LEU A 208 10.06 9.81 5.72
N ALA A 209 11.26 9.41 5.27
CA ALA A 209 12.04 8.35 5.91
C ALA A 209 12.43 8.71 7.34
N ALA A 210 12.82 9.97 7.58
CA ALA A 210 13.16 10.45 8.92
C ALA A 210 11.95 10.45 9.85
N ALA A 211 10.80 10.95 9.39
CA ALA A 211 9.55 10.95 10.16
C ALA A 211 9.07 9.52 10.46
N ALA A 212 9.14 8.61 9.46
CA ALA A 212 8.80 7.20 9.65
C ALA A 212 9.64 6.54 10.76
N ARG A 213 10.96 6.78 10.77
CA ARG A 213 11.86 6.25 11.81
C ARG A 213 11.47 6.73 13.20
N ARG A 214 11.06 8.01 13.37
CA ARG A 214 10.68 8.57 14.69
C ARG A 214 9.49 7.85 15.32
N VAL A 215 8.60 7.28 14.51
CA VAL A 215 7.41 6.56 14.99
C VAL A 215 7.52 5.03 14.87
N GLY A 216 8.72 4.51 14.58
CA GLY A 216 8.95 3.07 14.41
C GLY A 216 8.27 2.47 13.17
N ALA A 217 7.96 3.29 12.16
CA ALA A 217 7.41 2.83 10.90
C ALA A 217 8.53 2.37 9.94
N LYS A 218 8.15 1.50 8.96
CA LYS A 218 9.02 1.17 7.84
C LYS A 218 8.91 2.26 6.77
N PHE A 219 9.95 2.44 5.98
CA PHE A 219 9.93 3.32 4.82
C PHE A 219 10.17 2.53 3.53
N ALA A 220 9.25 2.65 2.59
CA ALA A 220 9.32 2.04 1.26
C ALA A 220 9.68 3.11 0.24
N ASN A 221 10.94 3.14 -0.23
CA ASN A 221 11.41 4.11 -1.23
C ASN A 221 11.37 3.48 -2.64
N PRO A 222 10.49 3.95 -3.54
CA PRO A 222 10.40 3.44 -4.90
C PRO A 222 11.45 4.05 -5.86
N ALA A 223 12.16 5.11 -5.47
CA ALA A 223 12.99 5.91 -6.37
C ALA A 223 14.00 5.07 -7.17
N SER A 224 14.64 4.08 -6.54
CA SER A 224 15.61 3.20 -7.21
C SER A 224 14.93 2.23 -8.19
N ALA A 225 13.73 1.75 -7.89
CA ALA A 225 12.98 0.86 -8.80
C ALA A 225 12.58 1.58 -10.09
N PHE A 226 12.35 2.89 -10.03
CA PHE A 226 12.02 3.71 -11.20
C PHE A 226 13.26 4.19 -11.98
N SER A 227 14.47 3.83 -11.56
CA SER A 227 15.69 4.14 -12.32
C SER A 227 15.63 3.48 -13.69
N GLY A 228 15.79 4.29 -14.76
CA GLY A 228 15.62 3.84 -16.14
C GLY A 228 14.17 3.73 -16.62
N HIS A 229 13.18 4.06 -15.76
CA HIS A 229 11.75 4.00 -16.07
C HIS A 229 11.00 5.32 -15.81
N ALA A 230 11.71 6.40 -15.54
CA ALA A 230 11.14 7.74 -15.47
C ALA A 230 10.53 8.16 -16.81
N TRP A 231 9.77 9.25 -16.83
CA TRP A 231 9.24 9.80 -18.08
C TRP A 231 10.35 10.01 -19.12
N CYS A 232 10.06 9.85 -20.39
CA CYS A 232 11.00 9.83 -21.53
C CYS A 232 12.00 8.67 -21.54
N SER A 233 11.85 7.66 -20.72
CA SER A 233 12.59 6.42 -20.84
C SER A 233 12.01 5.54 -21.96
N ARG A 234 12.79 4.56 -22.45
CA ARG A 234 12.32 3.61 -23.48
C ARG A 234 11.05 2.85 -23.05
N LEU A 235 10.92 2.53 -21.78
CA LEU A 235 9.75 1.90 -21.17
C LEU A 235 9.37 2.70 -19.92
N PRO A 236 8.61 3.79 -20.07
CA PRO A 236 8.29 4.67 -18.94
C PRO A 236 7.26 4.02 -18.02
N TRP A 237 7.45 4.19 -16.72
CA TRP A 237 6.53 3.81 -15.65
C TRP A 237 5.80 5.02 -15.07
N VAL A 238 6.16 6.21 -15.51
CA VAL A 238 5.51 7.48 -15.22
C VAL A 238 4.86 7.98 -16.50
N ASN A 239 3.60 8.39 -16.42
CA ASN A 239 2.90 9.04 -17.52
C ASN A 239 3.60 10.36 -17.88
N GLY A 240 3.63 10.69 -19.15
CA GLY A 240 3.86 12.05 -19.59
C GLY A 240 2.58 12.89 -19.47
N PRO A 241 2.48 13.99 -20.26
CA PRO A 241 1.23 14.72 -20.44
C PRO A 241 0.17 13.78 -21.04
N VAL A 242 -0.96 13.61 -20.34
CA VAL A 242 -2.08 12.74 -20.75
C VAL A 242 -3.42 13.36 -20.37
N GLU A 243 -4.48 12.90 -21.01
CA GLU A 243 -5.85 13.21 -20.61
C GLU A 243 -6.44 12.08 -19.74
N PRO A 244 -7.11 12.39 -18.64
CA PRO A 244 -7.25 13.74 -18.05
C PRO A 244 -5.92 14.28 -17.48
N VAL A 245 -5.68 15.58 -17.59
CA VAL A 245 -4.41 16.25 -17.19
C VAL A 245 -3.96 15.86 -15.77
N VAL A 246 -4.91 15.65 -14.86
CA VAL A 246 -4.61 15.23 -13.47
C VAL A 246 -3.89 13.88 -13.38
N ALA A 247 -3.91 13.05 -14.43
CA ALA A 247 -3.18 11.78 -14.49
C ALA A 247 -1.74 11.94 -15.01
N SER A 248 -1.37 13.14 -15.50
CA SER A 248 0.00 13.44 -15.93
C SER A 248 0.99 13.30 -14.78
N PHE A 249 2.18 12.80 -15.08
CA PHE A 249 3.29 12.60 -14.13
C PHE A 249 2.97 11.66 -12.94
N HIS A 250 1.88 10.89 -13.04
CA HIS A 250 1.57 9.82 -12.11
C HIS A 250 2.11 8.46 -12.63
N PRO A 251 2.36 7.49 -11.74
CA PRO A 251 2.74 6.15 -12.16
C PRO A 251 1.63 5.51 -13.00
N ASN A 252 2.00 4.97 -14.16
CA ASN A 252 1.09 4.18 -14.97
C ASN A 252 0.92 2.75 -14.40
N VAL A 253 0.19 1.88 -15.12
CA VAL A 253 -0.04 0.49 -14.69
C VAL A 253 1.28 -0.25 -14.43
N LEU A 254 2.30 -0.05 -15.27
CA LEU A 254 3.61 -0.68 -15.08
C LEU A 254 4.34 -0.12 -13.86
N GLY A 255 4.27 1.19 -13.63
CA GLY A 255 4.85 1.84 -12.45
C GLY A 255 4.23 1.35 -11.15
N GLN A 256 2.91 1.18 -11.13
CA GLN A 256 2.22 0.61 -9.97
C GLN A 256 2.57 -0.88 -9.77
N LEU A 257 2.53 -1.68 -10.86
CA LEU A 257 2.73 -3.12 -10.80
C LEU A 257 4.19 -3.51 -10.53
N LEU A 258 5.14 -2.94 -11.28
CA LEU A 258 6.55 -3.34 -11.27
C LEU A 258 7.43 -2.43 -10.40
N GLY A 259 7.02 -1.17 -10.23
CA GLY A 259 7.72 -0.19 -9.40
C GLY A 259 7.28 -0.25 -7.94
N TYR A 260 6.02 0.09 -7.66
CA TYR A 260 5.52 0.20 -6.29
C TYR A 260 5.21 -1.14 -5.63
N THR A 261 4.47 -2.03 -6.32
CA THR A 261 3.98 -3.28 -5.70
C THR A 261 5.09 -4.13 -5.09
N PRO A 262 6.24 -4.42 -5.74
CA PRO A 262 7.30 -5.21 -5.12
C PRO A 262 8.02 -4.45 -3.99
N VAL A 263 8.21 -3.12 -4.13
CA VAL A 263 8.91 -2.30 -3.13
C VAL A 263 8.11 -2.18 -1.84
N VAL A 264 6.80 -2.02 -1.93
CA VAL A 264 5.90 -1.93 -0.77
C VAL A 264 5.50 -3.33 -0.29
N GLY A 265 5.20 -4.24 -1.21
CA GLY A 265 4.73 -5.61 -0.94
C GLY A 265 5.69 -6.45 -0.10
N ARG A 266 7.02 -6.21 -0.19
CA ARG A 266 8.01 -6.92 0.64
C ARG A 266 7.77 -6.80 2.14
N TYR A 267 7.08 -5.76 2.58
CA TYR A 267 6.74 -5.55 3.99
C TYR A 267 5.52 -6.33 4.44
N PHE A 268 4.76 -6.92 3.52
CA PHE A 268 3.59 -7.77 3.80
C PHE A 268 3.96 -9.25 3.88
N LEU A 269 5.17 -9.62 3.45
CA LEU A 269 5.68 -10.97 3.60
C LEU A 269 5.97 -11.25 5.09
N ARG A 270 5.60 -12.42 5.55
CA ARG A 270 5.84 -12.93 6.91
C ARG A 270 7.26 -13.49 7.04
#